data_7425fd4795e996c02e0694b4cd17f3f0
#
_entry.id   7425fd4795e996c02e0694b4cd17f3f0
#
_cell.length_a   1.000
_cell.length_b   1.000
_cell.length_c   1.000
_cell.angle_alpha   90.00
_cell.angle_beta   90.00
_cell.angle_gamma   90.00
#
_symmetry.space_group_name_H-M   'P 1'
#
loop_
_entity.id
_entity.type
_entity.pdbx_description
1 polymer ?
#
loop_
_entity_poly.entity_id
_entity_poly.type
_entity_poly.pdbx_seq_one_letter_code
_entity_poly.pdbx_strand_id
1 'polypeptide(L)'
;MRTRTLTLAAAAVGTALLAAAALPAGAAPVQAPEGTVTAADLLAEMTSCSQISNGKYSLDVGAPATVPVCGLNGAVFWKADMDIDCDGQVTTECNKRTDPWFQDQTAFHQSDGRPLNSEELPYVVVPGPSGIWNYTDSGIRGGSVAAVIHGDEIQYAVVGDTGPTKIIGEASYAAARALGINPDPATGGAASGVTYIVFTGSRVSPIEDQEATASLGEALAEQFLEDNSERHS
;
A
#
# COMPACT_ATOMS: atom_id res chain seq x y z
N MET A 1 49.92 -20.29 -85.80
CA MET A 1 48.84 -19.78 -84.92
C MET A 1 49.43 -19.57 -83.54
N ARG A 2 49.64 -18.33 -83.17
CA ARG A 2 50.24 -17.95 -81.85
C ARG A 2 49.20 -17.24 -81.01
N THR A 3 48.75 -17.84 -79.96
CA THR A 3 47.86 -17.29 -78.96
C THR A 3 48.66 -16.48 -77.91
N ARG A 4 48.39 -15.23 -77.80
CA ARG A 4 48.97 -14.34 -76.77
C ARG A 4 48.04 -14.33 -75.50
N THR A 5 48.58 -14.73 -74.41
CA THR A 5 47.96 -14.63 -73.10
C THR A 5 48.20 -13.24 -72.52
N LEU A 6 47.14 -12.52 -72.19
CA LEU A 6 47.21 -11.28 -71.43
C LEU A 6 47.02 -11.60 -69.92
N THR A 7 48.02 -11.23 -69.19
CA THR A 7 47.95 -11.27 -67.70
C THR A 7 47.36 -9.95 -67.19
N LEU A 8 46.23 -10.02 -66.51
CA LEU A 8 45.67 -8.88 -65.75
C LEU A 8 46.25 -8.95 -64.35
N ALA A 9 46.88 -7.88 -63.93
CA ALA A 9 47.27 -7.66 -62.53
C ALA A 9 46.07 -7.06 -61.76
N ALA A 10 45.60 -7.75 -60.70
CA ALA A 10 44.59 -7.28 -59.84
C ALA A 10 45.25 -6.52 -58.62
N ALA A 11 44.99 -5.25 -58.51
CA ALA A 11 45.37 -4.45 -57.34
C ALA A 11 44.35 -4.67 -56.20
N ALA A 12 44.81 -5.22 -55.11
CA ALA A 12 44.02 -5.37 -53.92
C ALA A 12 43.99 -4.03 -53.10
N VAL A 13 42.83 -3.39 -53.05
CA VAL A 13 42.57 -2.26 -52.19
C VAL A 13 42.13 -2.82 -50.84
N GLY A 14 42.95 -2.70 -49.82
CA GLY A 14 42.64 -3.08 -48.45
C GLY A 14 41.76 -1.99 -47.80
N THR A 15 40.49 -2.31 -47.56
CA THR A 15 39.61 -1.52 -46.74
C THR A 15 39.80 -1.89 -45.25
N ALA A 16 40.40 -1.00 -44.50
CA ALA A 16 40.49 -1.11 -43.03
C ALA A 16 39.10 -0.83 -42.42
N LEU A 17 38.45 -1.86 -41.92
CA LEU A 17 37.24 -1.73 -41.09
C LEU A 17 37.64 -1.22 -39.68
N LEU A 18 37.34 0.04 -39.39
CA LEU A 18 37.33 0.58 -38.04
C LEU A 18 36.11 0.03 -37.32
N ALA A 19 36.28 -0.97 -36.45
CA ALA A 19 35.29 -1.41 -35.48
C ALA A 19 35.13 -0.33 -34.41
N ALA A 20 34.06 0.46 -34.52
CA ALA A 20 33.64 1.35 -33.44
C ALA A 20 33.04 0.48 -32.31
N ALA A 21 33.76 0.35 -31.18
CA ALA A 21 33.24 -0.26 -29.99
C ALA A 21 32.14 0.65 -29.44
N ALA A 22 30.87 0.23 -29.56
CA ALA A 22 29.76 0.87 -28.91
C ALA A 22 29.88 0.60 -27.40
N LEU A 23 30.15 1.64 -26.62
CA LEU A 23 30.01 1.60 -25.17
C LEU A 23 28.55 1.34 -24.81
N PRO A 24 28.26 0.46 -23.82
CA PRO A 24 26.89 0.30 -23.37
C PRO A 24 26.43 1.66 -22.83
N ALA A 25 25.35 2.18 -23.41
CA ALA A 25 24.65 3.33 -22.85
C ALA A 25 24.21 2.95 -21.45
N GLY A 26 24.79 3.57 -20.42
CA GLY A 26 24.34 3.45 -19.07
C GLY A 26 22.85 3.80 -19.05
N ALA A 27 22.00 2.92 -18.51
CA ALA A 27 20.61 3.21 -18.29
C ALA A 27 20.57 4.48 -17.43
N ALA A 28 20.00 5.56 -17.97
CA ALA A 28 19.69 6.74 -17.17
C ALA A 28 18.76 6.28 -16.04
N PRO A 29 18.94 6.78 -14.81
CA PRO A 29 17.97 6.51 -13.75
C PRO A 29 16.59 6.91 -14.28
N VAL A 30 15.64 5.99 -14.21
CA VAL A 30 14.24 6.28 -14.50
C VAL A 30 13.83 7.29 -13.43
N GLN A 31 13.75 8.57 -13.78
CA GLN A 31 13.14 9.57 -12.92
C GLN A 31 11.68 9.16 -12.77
N ALA A 32 11.24 9.00 -11.51
CA ALA A 32 9.82 8.90 -11.21
C ALA A 32 9.10 10.08 -11.86
N PRO A 33 7.88 9.90 -12.41
CA PRO A 33 7.12 11.00 -12.97
C PRO A 33 7.01 12.13 -11.93
N GLU A 34 7.25 13.37 -12.34
CA GLU A 34 7.02 14.54 -11.49
C GLU A 34 5.53 14.53 -11.10
N GLY A 35 5.24 14.40 -9.81
CA GLY A 35 3.88 14.32 -9.27
C GLY A 35 3.55 13.05 -8.48
N THR A 36 4.42 12.05 -8.43
CA THR A 36 4.17 10.85 -7.63
C THR A 36 4.33 11.16 -6.14
N VAL A 37 3.26 10.98 -5.36
CA VAL A 37 3.29 11.13 -3.89
C VAL A 37 4.22 10.08 -3.29
N THR A 38 5.13 10.51 -2.42
CA THR A 38 6.02 9.62 -1.69
C THR A 38 5.56 9.36 -0.25
N ALA A 39 6.01 8.27 0.35
CA ALA A 39 5.79 8.00 1.76
C ALA A 39 6.31 9.16 2.65
N ALA A 40 7.46 9.73 2.30
CA ALA A 40 8.05 10.85 3.03
C ALA A 40 7.16 12.09 3.00
N ASP A 41 6.54 12.41 1.84
CA ASP A 41 5.63 13.54 1.72
C ASP A 41 4.41 13.37 2.64
N LEU A 42 3.76 12.22 2.60
CA LEU A 42 2.62 11.93 3.46
C LEU A 42 3.00 11.95 4.96
N LEU A 43 4.13 11.35 5.32
CA LEU A 43 4.59 11.31 6.71
C LEU A 43 4.97 12.69 7.26
N ALA A 44 5.40 13.62 6.40
CA ALA A 44 5.72 14.99 6.78
C ALA A 44 4.48 15.76 7.30
N GLU A 45 3.28 15.47 6.80
CA GLU A 45 2.04 16.08 7.27
C GLU A 45 1.60 15.57 8.66
N MET A 46 2.13 14.43 9.11
CA MET A 46 1.72 13.77 10.35
C MET A 46 2.73 13.95 11.50
N THR A 47 3.31 15.14 11.61
CA THR A 47 4.26 15.49 12.67
C THR A 47 3.60 15.74 14.02
N SER A 48 2.29 16.06 14.03
CA SER A 48 1.50 16.29 15.23
C SER A 48 0.16 15.54 15.14
N CYS A 49 -0.42 15.19 16.30
CA CYS A 49 -1.70 14.51 16.38
C CYS A 49 -2.76 15.44 16.98
N SER A 50 -3.72 15.87 16.16
CA SER A 50 -4.98 16.41 16.66
C SER A 50 -5.88 15.24 17.01
N GLN A 51 -5.79 14.74 18.25
CA GLN A 51 -6.52 13.56 18.68
C GLN A 51 -8.03 13.77 18.59
N ILE A 52 -8.71 12.90 17.85
CA ILE A 52 -10.18 12.88 17.71
C ILE A 52 -10.84 11.73 18.49
N SER A 53 -10.07 10.69 18.83
CA SER A 53 -10.58 9.59 19.67
C SER A 53 -10.70 10.02 21.12
N ASN A 54 -11.75 9.55 21.81
CA ASN A 54 -11.94 9.74 23.25
C ASN A 54 -11.16 8.66 24.02
N GLY A 55 -9.84 8.80 24.08
CA GLY A 55 -8.92 7.81 24.62
C GLY A 55 -7.99 7.26 23.54
N LYS A 56 -7.33 6.16 23.85
CA LYS A 56 -6.33 5.52 22.99
C LYS A 56 -6.63 4.03 22.83
N TYR A 57 -6.09 3.45 21.79
CA TYR A 57 -6.13 2.03 21.50
C TYR A 57 -4.86 1.33 21.96
N SER A 58 -4.99 0.04 22.24
CA SER A 58 -3.85 -0.87 22.43
C SER A 58 -3.43 -1.47 21.08
N LEU A 59 -2.19 -1.89 20.98
CA LEU A 59 -1.70 -2.69 19.85
C LEU A 59 -2.20 -4.13 19.96
N ASP A 60 -2.13 -4.71 21.17
CA ASP A 60 -2.50 -6.09 21.48
C ASP A 60 -3.47 -6.20 22.64
N VAL A 61 -4.05 -7.40 22.81
CA VAL A 61 -4.84 -7.76 23.99
C VAL A 61 -3.99 -7.68 25.25
N GLY A 62 -4.39 -6.80 26.18
CA GLY A 62 -3.68 -6.61 27.44
C GLY A 62 -2.48 -5.68 27.38
N ALA A 63 -2.11 -5.17 26.21
CA ALA A 63 -1.10 -4.14 26.07
C ALA A 63 -1.62 -2.77 26.54
N PRO A 64 -0.74 -1.83 26.94
CA PRO A 64 -1.15 -0.47 27.28
C PRO A 64 -1.81 0.24 26.09
N ALA A 65 -2.85 1.04 26.35
CA ALA A 65 -3.50 1.86 25.34
C ALA A 65 -2.64 3.11 25.05
N THR A 66 -1.94 3.10 23.94
CA THR A 66 -0.96 4.15 23.57
C THR A 66 -1.26 4.85 22.26
N VAL A 67 -2.09 4.27 21.39
CA VAL A 67 -2.34 4.75 20.02
C VAL A 67 -3.58 5.63 19.95
N PRO A 68 -3.45 6.94 19.71
CA PRO A 68 -4.60 7.81 19.43
C PRO A 68 -5.02 7.67 17.96
N VAL A 69 -6.27 7.98 17.66
CA VAL A 69 -6.70 8.32 16.29
C VAL A 69 -6.66 9.84 16.16
N CYS A 70 -6.00 10.32 15.11
CA CYS A 70 -5.74 11.73 14.87
C CYS A 70 -6.50 12.21 13.64
N GLY A 71 -6.98 13.45 13.64
CA GLY A 71 -7.64 14.08 12.50
C GLY A 71 -6.71 15.02 11.74
N LEU A 72 -6.86 15.04 10.42
CA LEU A 72 -6.27 16.00 9.49
C LEU A 72 -7.33 16.44 8.47
N ASN A 73 -7.02 17.48 7.67
CA ASN A 73 -7.92 17.86 6.58
C ASN A 73 -8.04 16.68 5.60
N GLY A 74 -9.25 16.21 5.35
CA GLY A 74 -9.53 15.14 4.41
C GLY A 74 -9.20 13.72 4.88
N ALA A 75 -8.59 13.52 6.06
CA ALA A 75 -8.19 12.20 6.53
C ALA A 75 -8.21 12.05 8.05
N VAL A 76 -8.22 10.79 8.49
CA VAL A 76 -7.82 10.40 9.84
C VAL A 76 -6.61 9.50 9.75
N PHE A 77 -5.75 9.48 10.78
CA PHE A 77 -4.59 8.62 10.79
C PHE A 77 -4.25 8.09 12.17
N TRP A 78 -3.51 6.99 12.20
CA TRP A 78 -2.85 6.47 13.39
C TRP A 78 -1.51 5.84 13.01
N LYS A 79 -0.61 5.75 13.99
CA LYS A 79 0.68 5.07 13.87
C LYS A 79 0.68 3.88 14.83
N ALA A 80 0.88 2.69 14.30
CA ALA A 80 0.74 1.44 15.04
C ALA A 80 1.78 0.40 14.59
N ASP A 81 1.58 -0.81 15.01
CA ASP A 81 2.11 -2.04 14.45
C ASP A 81 1.30 -2.46 13.20
N MET A 82 1.52 -3.68 12.75
CA MET A 82 0.64 -4.38 11.83
C MET A 82 0.51 -5.83 12.24
N ASP A 83 -0.64 -6.21 12.74
CA ASP A 83 -1.08 -7.59 12.82
C ASP A 83 -1.71 -8.02 11.50
N ILE A 84 -1.56 -9.31 11.17
CA ILE A 84 -2.07 -9.84 9.91
C ILE A 84 -3.50 -10.33 10.11
N ASP A 85 -4.45 -9.63 9.49
CA ASP A 85 -5.82 -10.07 9.41
C ASP A 85 -6.02 -11.01 8.22
N CYS A 86 -6.28 -12.27 8.52
CA CYS A 86 -6.57 -13.31 7.53
C CYS A 86 -8.07 -13.60 7.37
N ASP A 87 -8.95 -12.84 8.02
CA ASP A 87 -10.39 -13.09 8.01
C ASP A 87 -11.01 -12.99 6.60
N GLY A 88 -12.09 -13.71 6.39
CA GLY A 88 -12.85 -13.73 5.15
C GLY A 88 -12.82 -15.07 4.40
N GLN A 89 -12.53 -15.03 3.11
CA GLN A 89 -12.53 -16.25 2.30
C GLN A 89 -11.41 -17.19 2.70
N VAL A 90 -11.73 -18.48 2.83
CA VAL A 90 -10.73 -19.53 3.08
C VAL A 90 -9.82 -19.67 1.87
N THR A 91 -8.53 -19.50 2.07
CA THR A 91 -7.47 -19.63 1.05
C THR A 91 -6.35 -20.57 1.50
N THR A 92 -5.29 -20.68 0.71
CA THR A 92 -4.12 -21.47 1.08
C THR A 92 -3.40 -20.87 2.29
N GLU A 93 -3.23 -19.57 2.32
CA GLU A 93 -2.49 -18.85 3.34
C GLU A 93 -3.39 -18.41 4.51
N CYS A 94 -4.68 -18.13 4.24
CA CYS A 94 -5.65 -17.65 5.21
C CYS A 94 -6.72 -18.69 5.52
N ASN A 95 -6.58 -19.41 6.63
CA ASN A 95 -7.51 -20.44 7.10
C ASN A 95 -7.20 -20.82 8.57
N LYS A 96 -8.07 -21.59 9.21
CA LYS A 96 -7.93 -22.03 10.62
C LYS A 96 -6.67 -22.84 10.95
N ARG A 97 -5.89 -23.31 9.97
CA ARG A 97 -4.62 -24.04 10.21
C ARG A 97 -3.43 -23.09 10.23
N THR A 98 -3.49 -22.02 9.43
CA THR A 98 -2.45 -21.01 9.32
C THR A 98 -2.67 -19.89 10.33
N ASP A 99 -3.94 -19.58 10.65
CA ASP A 99 -4.33 -18.59 11.62
C ASP A 99 -5.31 -19.19 12.65
N PRO A 100 -4.91 -19.36 13.92
CA PRO A 100 -5.79 -19.87 14.97
C PRO A 100 -7.02 -18.96 15.25
N TRP A 101 -6.94 -17.67 14.89
CA TRP A 101 -7.98 -16.68 15.13
C TRP A 101 -8.87 -16.45 13.92
N PHE A 102 -8.57 -17.09 12.79
CA PHE A 102 -9.29 -16.98 11.52
C PHE A 102 -10.80 -17.10 11.68
N GLN A 103 -11.51 -16.15 11.07
CA GLN A 103 -12.95 -16.15 10.91
C GLN A 103 -13.29 -16.14 9.42
N ASP A 104 -14.35 -16.86 9.03
CA ASP A 104 -14.76 -16.99 7.62
C ASP A 104 -15.67 -15.84 7.14
N GLN A 105 -15.60 -14.69 7.81
CA GLN A 105 -16.37 -13.50 7.51
C GLN A 105 -15.53 -12.24 7.66
N THR A 106 -15.85 -11.22 6.90
CA THR A 106 -15.42 -9.83 7.08
C THR A 106 -16.65 -8.93 7.27
N ALA A 107 -16.49 -7.79 7.92
CA ALA A 107 -17.59 -6.84 8.15
C ALA A 107 -18.16 -6.28 6.83
N PHE A 108 -17.33 -6.17 5.79
CA PHE A 108 -17.75 -5.73 4.47
C PHE A 108 -17.51 -6.84 3.46
N HIS A 109 -18.34 -6.87 2.40
CA HIS A 109 -18.35 -7.97 1.44
C HIS A 109 -18.07 -7.48 0.02
N GLN A 110 -17.60 -8.40 -0.81
CA GLN A 110 -17.47 -8.21 -2.25
C GLN A 110 -18.83 -7.99 -2.92
N SER A 111 -18.81 -7.52 -4.16
CA SER A 111 -20.00 -7.24 -4.96
C SER A 111 -20.87 -8.48 -5.21
N ASP A 112 -20.27 -9.68 -5.15
CA ASP A 112 -20.98 -10.96 -5.26
C ASP A 112 -21.52 -11.49 -3.92
N GLY A 113 -21.35 -10.73 -2.83
CA GLY A 113 -21.82 -11.05 -1.49
C GLY A 113 -20.92 -11.96 -0.68
N ARG A 114 -19.77 -12.39 -1.22
CA ARG A 114 -18.76 -13.13 -0.45
C ARG A 114 -18.00 -12.21 0.50
N PRO A 115 -17.48 -12.73 1.62
CA PRO A 115 -16.48 -12.04 2.41
C PRO A 115 -15.27 -11.62 1.57
N LEU A 116 -14.46 -10.70 2.03
CA LEU A 116 -13.25 -10.30 1.34
C LEU A 116 -12.23 -11.47 1.31
N ASN A 117 -11.30 -11.40 0.36
CA ASN A 117 -10.19 -12.32 0.26
C ASN A 117 -8.91 -11.63 0.77
N SER A 118 -8.51 -11.93 2.00
CA SER A 118 -7.34 -11.31 2.63
C SER A 118 -6.02 -11.58 1.87
N GLU A 119 -5.89 -12.75 1.23
CA GLU A 119 -4.68 -13.11 0.46
C GLU A 119 -4.53 -12.29 -0.82
N GLU A 120 -5.63 -11.76 -1.36
CA GLU A 120 -5.63 -11.06 -2.65
C GLU A 120 -5.91 -9.57 -2.56
N LEU A 121 -6.80 -9.15 -1.64
CA LEU A 121 -7.25 -7.77 -1.53
C LEU A 121 -6.52 -7.04 -0.42
N PRO A 122 -5.75 -5.97 -0.72
CA PRO A 122 -5.26 -5.06 0.31
C PRO A 122 -6.42 -4.35 1.01
N TYR A 123 -6.59 -4.61 2.30
CA TYR A 123 -7.54 -3.89 3.14
C TYR A 123 -6.97 -3.59 4.53
N VAL A 124 -7.53 -2.60 5.18
CA VAL A 124 -7.26 -2.24 6.57
C VAL A 124 -8.45 -2.58 7.43
N VAL A 125 -8.17 -2.93 8.68
CA VAL A 125 -9.16 -3.16 9.72
C VAL A 125 -9.27 -1.90 10.57
N VAL A 126 -10.50 -1.41 10.76
CA VAL A 126 -10.76 -0.32 11.70
C VAL A 126 -11.35 -0.86 12.99
N PRO A 127 -11.05 -0.27 14.16
CA PRO A 127 -11.71 -0.70 15.39
C PRO A 127 -13.23 -0.60 15.28
N GLY A 128 -13.93 -1.59 15.80
CA GLY A 128 -15.39 -1.56 15.89
C GLY A 128 -15.88 -0.30 16.63
N PRO A 129 -17.06 0.26 16.28
CA PRO A 129 -17.61 1.44 16.91
C PRO A 129 -17.70 1.31 18.43
N SER A 130 -17.18 2.31 19.14
CA SER A 130 -17.10 2.29 20.61
C SER A 130 -17.13 3.70 21.20
N GLY A 131 -17.08 3.80 22.55
CA GLY A 131 -16.90 5.06 23.23
C GLY A 131 -15.51 5.70 23.04
N ILE A 132 -14.53 4.95 22.47
CA ILE A 132 -13.21 5.50 22.12
C ILE A 132 -13.30 6.24 20.80
N TRP A 133 -13.84 5.61 19.77
CA TRP A 133 -14.03 6.19 18.44
C TRP A 133 -15.06 5.40 17.64
N ASN A 134 -15.82 6.12 16.85
CA ASN A 134 -16.71 5.55 15.84
C ASN A 134 -16.25 6.05 14.46
N TYR A 135 -15.69 5.17 13.66
CA TYR A 135 -15.15 5.51 12.34
C TYR A 135 -16.21 6.14 11.42
N THR A 136 -17.49 5.79 11.59
CA THR A 136 -18.57 6.35 10.75
C THR A 136 -18.80 7.84 11.00
N ASP A 137 -18.52 8.35 12.22
CA ASP A 137 -18.61 9.77 12.55
C ASP A 137 -17.53 10.59 11.85
N SER A 138 -16.45 9.93 11.40
CA SER A 138 -15.39 10.50 10.57
C SER A 138 -15.66 10.34 9.07
N GLY A 139 -16.86 9.91 8.65
CA GLY A 139 -17.21 9.69 7.24
C GLY A 139 -16.54 8.48 6.61
N ILE A 140 -16.06 7.53 7.42
CA ILE A 140 -15.43 6.27 6.99
C ILE A 140 -16.48 5.17 6.91
N ARG A 141 -16.32 4.27 5.95
CA ARG A 141 -17.22 3.12 5.72
C ARG A 141 -16.47 2.01 4.98
N GLY A 142 -17.10 0.88 4.78
CA GLY A 142 -16.57 -0.17 3.88
C GLY A 142 -16.29 0.37 2.47
N GLY A 143 -15.09 0.10 1.96
CA GLY A 143 -14.59 0.64 0.71
C GLY A 143 -14.02 2.06 0.79
N SER A 144 -13.97 2.72 1.96
CA SER A 144 -13.17 3.95 2.11
C SER A 144 -11.71 3.63 1.84
N VAL A 145 -11.02 4.55 1.14
CA VAL A 145 -9.64 4.35 0.71
C VAL A 145 -8.67 4.73 1.84
N ALA A 146 -7.64 3.93 2.00
CA ALA A 146 -6.54 4.18 2.91
C ALA A 146 -5.20 4.14 2.18
N ALA A 147 -4.24 4.94 2.64
CA ALA A 147 -2.82 4.75 2.37
C ALA A 147 -2.17 4.14 3.61
N VAL A 148 -1.53 2.98 3.43
CA VAL A 148 -0.76 2.30 4.49
C VAL A 148 0.71 2.46 4.14
N ILE A 149 1.51 2.93 5.09
CA ILE A 149 2.92 3.25 4.88
C ILE A 149 3.77 2.42 5.84
N HIS A 150 4.80 1.77 5.28
CA HIS A 150 5.85 1.11 6.05
C HIS A 150 7.20 1.37 5.39
N GLY A 151 8.12 2.02 6.10
CA GLY A 151 9.36 2.53 5.50
C GLY A 151 9.08 3.53 4.40
N ASP A 152 9.59 3.27 3.21
CA ASP A 152 9.40 4.11 2.01
C ASP A 152 8.27 3.61 1.10
N GLU A 153 7.60 2.51 1.47
CA GLU A 153 6.55 1.88 0.68
C GLU A 153 5.17 2.41 1.06
N ILE A 154 4.32 2.63 0.06
CA ILE A 154 2.90 2.98 0.21
C ILE A 154 2.07 1.87 -0.43
N GLN A 155 1.09 1.36 0.29
CA GLN A 155 0.04 0.51 -0.27
C GLN A 155 -1.31 1.20 -0.12
N TYR A 156 -1.98 1.47 -1.23
CA TYR A 156 -3.37 1.88 -1.21
C TYR A 156 -4.26 0.65 -0.97
N ALA A 157 -5.17 0.79 -0.03
CA ALA A 157 -6.05 -0.27 0.46
C ALA A 157 -7.46 0.27 0.68
N VAL A 158 -8.41 -0.61 0.91
CA VAL A 158 -9.76 -0.22 1.32
C VAL A 158 -9.98 -0.52 2.80
N VAL A 159 -10.88 0.19 3.45
CA VAL A 159 -11.44 -0.26 4.74
C VAL A 159 -12.29 -1.48 4.46
N GLY A 160 -11.83 -2.65 4.86
CA GLY A 160 -12.41 -3.95 4.51
C GLY A 160 -13.02 -4.70 5.68
N ASP A 161 -12.56 -4.44 6.89
CA ASP A 161 -13.09 -5.11 8.07
C ASP A 161 -13.14 -4.21 9.31
N THR A 162 -13.76 -4.74 10.37
CA THR A 162 -13.83 -4.13 11.69
C THR A 162 -13.31 -5.10 12.74
N GLY A 163 -12.31 -4.65 13.47
CA GLY A 163 -11.69 -5.42 14.56
C GLY A 163 -12.28 -5.16 15.95
N PRO A 164 -11.57 -5.63 16.98
CA PRO A 164 -11.94 -5.41 18.35
C PRO A 164 -12.03 -3.91 18.70
N THR A 165 -12.93 -3.57 19.64
CA THR A 165 -13.23 -2.17 19.98
C THR A 165 -12.13 -1.46 20.77
N LYS A 166 -11.03 -2.13 21.12
CA LYS A 166 -9.93 -1.58 21.93
C LYS A 166 -8.54 -1.78 21.30
N ILE A 167 -8.46 -2.44 20.16
CA ILE A 167 -7.22 -2.75 19.44
C ILE A 167 -7.24 -2.04 18.10
N ILE A 168 -6.06 -1.67 17.59
CA ILE A 168 -5.86 -1.00 16.32
C ILE A 168 -4.47 -1.37 15.78
N GLY A 169 -4.33 -1.53 14.46
CA GLY A 169 -3.05 -1.88 13.83
C GLY A 169 -3.11 -3.17 13.05
N GLU A 170 -4.24 -3.44 12.37
CA GLU A 170 -4.45 -4.68 11.62
C GLU A 170 -4.67 -4.37 10.13
N ALA A 171 -4.12 -5.24 9.27
CA ALA A 171 -4.35 -5.20 7.82
C ALA A 171 -4.27 -6.59 7.19
N SER A 172 -4.82 -6.72 5.98
CA SER A 172 -4.87 -7.99 5.26
C SER A 172 -3.49 -8.57 4.93
N TYR A 173 -3.44 -9.88 4.70
CA TYR A 173 -2.28 -10.59 4.17
C TYR A 173 -1.71 -9.89 2.92
N ALA A 174 -2.58 -9.50 1.98
CA ALA A 174 -2.18 -8.81 0.75
C ALA A 174 -1.55 -7.45 1.01
N ALA A 175 -2.08 -6.67 1.98
CA ALA A 175 -1.53 -5.37 2.34
C ALA A 175 -0.12 -5.52 2.94
N ALA A 176 0.07 -6.46 3.87
CA ALA A 176 1.37 -6.74 4.46
C ALA A 176 2.40 -7.15 3.40
N ARG A 177 2.04 -8.09 2.53
CA ARG A 177 2.89 -8.57 1.45
C ARG A 177 3.33 -7.44 0.51
N ALA A 178 2.42 -6.55 0.16
CA ALA A 178 2.71 -5.41 -0.72
C ALA A 178 3.68 -4.39 -0.10
N LEU A 179 3.66 -4.26 1.24
CA LEU A 179 4.56 -3.39 2.01
C LEU A 179 5.89 -4.07 2.40
N GLY A 180 6.16 -5.29 1.89
CA GLY A 180 7.36 -6.05 2.26
C GLY A 180 7.37 -6.54 3.71
N ILE A 181 6.22 -6.52 4.38
CA ILE A 181 6.04 -7.09 5.73
C ILE A 181 5.77 -8.60 5.58
N ASN A 182 6.33 -9.41 6.48
CA ASN A 182 6.03 -10.85 6.50
C ASN A 182 4.53 -11.06 6.72
N PRO A 183 3.78 -11.62 5.74
CA PRO A 183 2.34 -11.73 5.82
C PRO A 183 1.83 -12.98 6.57
N ASP A 184 2.71 -13.79 7.15
CA ASP A 184 2.32 -14.98 7.91
C ASP A 184 1.46 -14.58 9.12
N PRO A 185 0.20 -15.05 9.24
CA PRO A 185 -0.71 -14.58 10.29
C PRO A 185 -0.33 -15.03 11.70
N ALA A 186 0.52 -16.05 11.82
CA ALA A 186 0.94 -16.56 13.13
C ALA A 186 2.29 -15.99 13.62
N THR A 187 3.16 -15.58 12.70
CA THR A 187 4.55 -15.19 13.01
C THR A 187 5.03 -13.95 12.26
N GLY A 188 4.19 -13.38 11.41
CA GLY A 188 4.49 -12.21 10.62
C GLY A 188 4.10 -10.91 11.31
N GLY A 189 3.75 -9.92 10.49
CA GLY A 189 3.42 -8.59 10.95
C GLY A 189 4.64 -7.69 11.14
N ALA A 190 4.39 -6.49 11.64
CA ALA A 190 5.40 -5.51 11.98
C ALA A 190 5.13 -4.96 13.37
N ALA A 191 6.09 -5.07 14.30
CA ALA A 191 5.91 -4.66 15.69
C ALA A 191 5.73 -3.15 15.90
N SER A 192 5.99 -2.33 14.87
CA SER A 192 5.84 -0.87 14.88
C SER A 192 6.16 -0.28 13.51
N GLY A 193 5.97 1.04 13.37
CA GLY A 193 6.45 1.78 12.19
C GLY A 193 5.48 1.77 11.02
N VAL A 194 4.25 1.32 11.23
CA VAL A 194 3.20 1.38 10.22
C VAL A 194 2.31 2.59 10.47
N THR A 195 2.07 3.35 9.41
CA THR A 195 1.16 4.50 9.43
C THR A 195 -0.03 4.21 8.54
N TYR A 196 -1.22 4.40 9.10
CA TYR A 196 -2.49 4.22 8.41
C TYR A 196 -3.14 5.59 8.24
N ILE A 197 -3.44 5.96 7.01
CA ILE A 197 -4.15 7.19 6.65
C ILE A 197 -5.44 6.78 5.96
N VAL A 198 -6.59 7.09 6.55
CA VAL A 198 -7.89 6.79 5.93
C VAL A 198 -8.52 8.08 5.44
N PHE A 199 -8.75 8.19 4.15
CA PHE A 199 -9.33 9.36 3.51
C PHE A 199 -10.83 9.42 3.75
N THR A 200 -11.29 10.51 4.40
CA THR A 200 -12.68 10.68 4.79
C THR A 200 -13.57 10.94 3.58
N GLY A 201 -14.80 10.42 3.61
CA GLY A 201 -15.76 10.61 2.52
C GLY A 201 -15.44 9.83 1.23
N SER A 202 -14.30 9.13 1.16
CA SER A 202 -13.91 8.32 0.01
C SER A 202 -14.68 6.99 -0.06
N ARG A 203 -14.76 6.42 -1.27
CA ARG A 203 -15.31 5.08 -1.46
C ARG A 203 -14.94 4.49 -2.80
N VAL A 204 -14.51 3.23 -2.80
CA VAL A 204 -14.41 2.38 -3.99
C VAL A 204 -15.60 1.41 -4.00
N SER A 205 -16.18 1.21 -5.17
CA SER A 205 -17.29 0.28 -5.40
C SER A 205 -17.22 -0.25 -6.84
N PRO A 206 -17.10 -1.57 -7.02
CA PRO A 206 -17.07 -2.61 -6.00
C PRO A 206 -15.82 -2.53 -5.10
N ILE A 207 -15.95 -3.04 -3.85
CA ILE A 207 -14.89 -2.93 -2.83
C ILE A 207 -13.62 -3.69 -3.20
N GLU A 208 -13.75 -4.73 -4.03
CA GLU A 208 -12.65 -5.58 -4.50
C GLU A 208 -11.90 -5.01 -5.73
N ASP A 209 -12.26 -3.83 -6.23
CA ASP A 209 -11.60 -3.19 -7.38
C ASP A 209 -10.28 -2.54 -6.95
N GLN A 210 -9.19 -3.31 -7.10
CA GLN A 210 -7.86 -2.86 -6.70
C GLN A 210 -7.29 -1.74 -7.59
N GLU A 211 -7.61 -1.75 -8.89
CA GLU A 211 -7.18 -0.71 -9.82
C GLU A 211 -7.84 0.63 -9.48
N ALA A 212 -9.15 0.63 -9.24
CA ALA A 212 -9.87 1.80 -8.77
C ALA A 212 -9.36 2.27 -7.39
N THR A 213 -9.00 1.32 -6.50
CA THR A 213 -8.44 1.65 -5.17
C THR A 213 -7.09 2.35 -5.30
N ALA A 214 -6.20 1.85 -6.14
CA ALA A 214 -4.88 2.44 -6.36
C ALA A 214 -5.01 3.84 -6.99
N SER A 215 -5.78 3.96 -8.07
CA SER A 215 -5.97 5.22 -8.79
C SER A 215 -6.64 6.31 -7.93
N LEU A 216 -7.71 5.94 -7.19
CA LEU A 216 -8.36 6.88 -6.29
C LEU A 216 -7.48 7.22 -5.08
N GLY A 217 -6.70 6.24 -4.59
CA GLY A 217 -5.78 6.43 -3.48
C GLY A 217 -4.69 7.44 -3.79
N GLU A 218 -4.09 7.35 -4.98
CA GLU A 218 -3.09 8.31 -5.45
C GLU A 218 -3.68 9.73 -5.55
N ALA A 219 -4.83 9.89 -6.20
CA ALA A 219 -5.50 11.18 -6.31
C ALA A 219 -5.87 11.79 -4.94
N LEU A 220 -6.33 10.95 -4.00
CA LEU A 220 -6.65 11.40 -2.63
C LEU A 220 -5.39 11.77 -1.83
N ALA A 221 -4.28 11.08 -2.07
CA ALA A 221 -3.01 11.40 -1.44
C ALA A 221 -2.47 12.74 -1.94
N GLU A 222 -2.54 13.01 -3.25
CA GLU A 222 -2.21 14.32 -3.82
C GLU A 222 -3.08 15.44 -3.22
N GLN A 223 -4.40 15.26 -3.20
CA GLN A 223 -5.32 16.22 -2.60
C GLN A 223 -5.04 16.45 -1.11
N PHE A 224 -4.72 15.39 -0.37
CA PHE A 224 -4.37 15.46 1.04
C PHE A 224 -3.11 16.32 1.27
N LEU A 225 -2.08 16.19 0.44
CA LEU A 225 -0.89 17.04 0.51
C LEU A 225 -1.23 18.51 0.21
N GLU A 226 -2.03 18.79 -0.81
CA GLU A 226 -2.49 20.14 -1.13
C GLU A 226 -3.26 20.77 0.05
N ASP A 227 -4.22 20.04 0.63
CA ASP A 227 -5.09 20.52 1.71
C ASP A 227 -4.36 20.75 3.05
N ASN A 228 -3.15 20.16 3.21
CA ASN A 228 -2.38 20.25 4.45
C ASN A 228 -1.07 21.03 4.33
N SER A 229 -0.60 21.35 3.11
CA SER A 229 0.68 22.06 2.84
C SER A 229 0.81 23.43 3.53
N GLU A 230 -0.29 24.15 3.74
CA GLU A 230 -0.29 25.48 4.37
C GLU A 230 0.00 25.45 5.89
N ARG A 231 0.05 24.27 6.51
CA ARG A 231 0.34 24.14 7.96
C ARG A 231 1.81 24.35 8.31
N HIS A 232 2.70 24.37 7.32
CA HIS A 232 4.14 24.45 7.48
C HIS A 232 4.70 25.82 7.10
N SER A 233 3.84 26.76 6.69
CA SER A 233 4.14 28.18 6.44
C SER A 233 3.70 29.06 7.65
#